data_b4248937720d5f13d0a49075de66435c
#
_entry.id   b4248937720d5f13d0a49075de66435c
#
_cell.length_a   1.000
_cell.length_b   1.000
_cell.length_c   1.000
_cell.angle_alpha   90.00
_cell.angle_beta   90.00
_cell.angle_gamma   90.00
#
_symmetry.space_group_name_H-M   'P 1'
#
loop_
_entity.id
_entity.type
_entity.pdbx_description
1 polymer ?
#
loop_
_entity_poly.entity_id
_entity_poly.type
_entity_poly.pdbx_seq_one_letter_code
_entity_poly.pdbx_strand_id
1 'polypeptide(L)'
;MPDINTATLTFLSPNYYHDQQSSLKAISQIQEFIDDFPLSDFSEDANLLLNNLRERLAMKDMETGKLYMKLKAYDSAILSFTNVIEQYYDTAFFKNANLEIIRC
;
A
#
# COMPACT_ATOMS: atom_id res chain seq x y z
N MET A 1 -16.03 -12.96 18.05
CA MET A 1 -15.17 -12.12 18.88
C MET A 1 -15.29 -10.67 18.44
N PRO A 2 -15.92 -9.84 19.28
CA PRO A 2 -16.22 -8.47 18.87
C PRO A 2 -15.00 -7.64 18.49
N ASP A 3 -13.91 -7.78 19.24
CA ASP A 3 -12.71 -6.97 19.01
C ASP A 3 -12.05 -7.27 17.66
N ILE A 4 -12.06 -8.53 17.27
CA ILE A 4 -11.51 -8.95 15.98
C ILE A 4 -12.37 -8.38 14.85
N ASN A 5 -13.69 -8.49 14.97
CA ASN A 5 -14.61 -7.94 13.98
C ASN A 5 -14.49 -6.42 13.86
N THR A 6 -14.37 -5.74 14.99
CA THR A 6 -14.23 -4.29 15.03
C THR A 6 -12.94 -3.84 14.32
N ALA A 7 -11.82 -4.51 14.59
CA ALA A 7 -10.55 -4.18 13.94
C ALA A 7 -10.62 -4.42 12.44
N THR A 8 -11.20 -5.54 12.01
CA THR A 8 -11.37 -5.86 10.59
C THR A 8 -12.27 -4.84 9.90
N LEU A 9 -13.38 -4.45 10.54
CA LEU A 9 -14.30 -3.46 10.00
C LEU A 9 -13.65 -2.08 9.88
N THR A 10 -12.73 -1.72 10.79
CA THR A 10 -12.01 -0.45 10.71
C THR A 10 -11.17 -0.39 9.45
N PHE A 11 -10.46 -1.47 9.12
CA PHE A 11 -9.64 -1.53 7.91
C PHE A 11 -10.46 -1.65 6.62
N LEU A 12 -11.66 -2.21 6.70
CA LEU A 12 -12.55 -2.38 5.57
C LEU A 12 -13.64 -1.31 5.51
N SER A 13 -13.51 -0.24 6.31
CA SER A 13 -14.49 0.83 6.33
C SER A 13 -14.54 1.56 4.98
N PRO A 14 -15.72 2.13 4.59
CA PRO A 14 -15.81 2.91 3.36
C PRO A 14 -14.81 4.07 3.32
N ASN A 15 -14.54 4.73 4.44
CA ASN A 15 -13.58 5.83 4.49
C ASN A 15 -12.16 5.38 4.14
N TYR A 16 -11.74 4.24 4.68
CA TYR A 16 -10.43 3.67 4.37
C TYR A 16 -10.33 3.34 2.88
N TYR A 17 -11.35 2.72 2.33
CA TYR A 17 -11.40 2.37 0.91
C TYR A 17 -11.36 3.61 0.01
N HIS A 18 -12.12 4.65 0.34
CA HIS A 18 -12.12 5.91 -0.41
C HIS A 18 -10.76 6.60 -0.35
N ASP A 19 -10.14 6.66 0.81
CA ASP A 19 -8.80 7.25 0.96
C ASP A 19 -7.78 6.52 0.11
N GLN A 20 -7.83 5.19 0.08
CA GLN A 20 -6.92 4.40 -0.72
C GLN A 20 -7.18 4.60 -2.22
N GLN A 21 -8.43 4.66 -2.65
CA GLN A 21 -8.76 4.95 -4.05
C GLN A 21 -8.34 6.35 -4.47
N SER A 22 -8.50 7.33 -3.61
CA SER A 22 -8.04 8.70 -3.88
C SER A 22 -6.53 8.73 -4.06
N SER A 23 -5.79 7.99 -3.24
CA SER A 23 -4.33 7.88 -3.35
C SER A 23 -3.92 7.21 -4.65
N LEU A 24 -4.60 6.12 -5.05
CA LEU A 24 -4.32 5.43 -6.30
C LEU A 24 -4.62 6.32 -7.51
N LYS A 25 -5.69 7.08 -7.45
CA LYS A 25 -6.02 8.04 -8.50
C LYS A 25 -4.97 9.14 -8.61
N ALA A 26 -4.51 9.66 -7.47
CA ALA A 26 -3.45 10.66 -7.45
C ALA A 26 -2.15 10.12 -8.05
N ILE A 27 -1.79 8.88 -7.74
CA ILE A 27 -0.62 8.22 -8.32
C ILE A 27 -0.74 8.14 -9.84
N SER A 28 -1.90 7.75 -10.36
CA SER A 28 -2.14 7.66 -11.79
C SER A 28 -2.01 9.03 -12.47
N GLN A 29 -2.56 10.07 -11.85
CA GLN A 29 -2.49 11.43 -12.38
C GLN A 29 -1.06 11.97 -12.38
N ILE A 30 -0.30 11.70 -11.32
CA ILE A 30 1.10 12.13 -11.23
C ILE A 30 1.94 11.38 -12.26
N GLN A 31 1.71 10.09 -12.44
CA GLN A 31 2.43 9.29 -13.43
C GLN A 31 2.14 9.80 -14.84
N GLU A 32 0.90 10.13 -15.14
CA GLU A 32 0.49 10.71 -16.41
C GLU A 32 1.22 12.04 -16.67
N PHE A 33 1.31 12.89 -15.65
CA PHE A 33 2.05 14.15 -15.76
C PHE A 33 3.53 13.91 -16.08
N ILE A 34 4.16 12.97 -15.41
CA ILE A 34 5.58 12.64 -15.63
C ILE A 34 5.80 12.11 -17.04
N ASP A 35 4.88 11.26 -17.52
CA ASP A 35 4.96 10.67 -18.86
C ASP A 35 4.76 11.72 -19.96
N ASP A 36 3.83 12.66 -19.73
CA ASP A 36 3.51 13.71 -20.71
C ASP A 36 4.56 14.83 -20.73
N PHE A 37 5.17 15.13 -19.59
CA PHE A 37 6.11 16.23 -19.45
C PHE A 37 7.40 15.81 -18.75
N PRO A 38 8.18 14.88 -19.34
CA PRO A 38 9.34 14.32 -18.67
C PRO A 38 10.48 15.32 -18.46
N LEU A 39 10.50 16.42 -19.21
CA LEU A 39 11.52 17.46 -19.12
C LEU A 39 11.06 18.69 -18.36
N SER A 40 9.88 18.65 -17.73
CA SER A 40 9.37 19.75 -16.93
C SER A 40 10.23 19.97 -15.68
N ASP A 41 10.36 21.23 -15.27
CA ASP A 41 11.04 21.58 -14.02
C ASP A 41 10.36 20.96 -12.79
N PHE A 42 9.09 20.56 -12.90
CA PHE A 42 8.33 19.94 -11.82
C PHE A 42 8.40 18.42 -11.83
N SER A 43 9.07 17.80 -12.80
CA SER A 43 9.14 16.34 -12.91
C SER A 43 9.82 15.71 -11.70
N GLU A 44 10.87 16.33 -11.17
CA GLU A 44 11.58 15.83 -10.00
C GLU A 44 10.69 15.86 -8.75
N ASP A 45 9.99 16.97 -8.54
CA ASP A 45 9.03 17.09 -7.44
C ASP A 45 7.89 16.10 -7.59
N ALA A 46 7.39 15.89 -8.80
CA ALA A 46 6.34 14.91 -9.09
C ALA A 46 6.80 13.49 -8.78
N ASN A 47 8.05 13.14 -9.12
CA ASN A 47 8.62 11.83 -8.78
C ASN A 47 8.74 11.62 -7.28
N LEU A 48 9.16 12.64 -6.52
CA LEU A 48 9.24 12.58 -5.07
C LEU A 48 7.85 12.37 -4.46
N LEU A 49 6.86 13.09 -4.92
CA LEU A 49 5.49 12.93 -4.45
C LEU A 49 4.95 11.53 -4.77
N LEU A 50 5.21 11.05 -5.98
CA LEU A 50 4.82 9.70 -6.38
C LEU A 50 5.41 8.65 -5.46
N ASN A 51 6.71 8.73 -5.19
CA ASN A 51 7.39 7.79 -4.30
C ASN A 51 6.81 7.84 -2.89
N ASN A 52 6.54 9.03 -2.36
CA ASN A 52 5.95 9.19 -1.04
C ASN A 52 4.56 8.55 -0.95
N LEU A 53 3.72 8.73 -1.96
CA LEU A 53 2.39 8.13 -1.99
C LEU A 53 2.47 6.61 -2.08
N ARG A 54 3.37 6.08 -2.91
CA ARG A 54 3.57 4.64 -3.04
C ARG A 54 4.06 4.01 -1.75
N GLU A 55 4.98 4.67 -1.06
CA GLU A 55 5.46 4.19 0.24
C GLU A 55 4.36 4.18 1.30
N ARG A 56 3.50 5.18 1.30
CA ARG A 56 2.36 5.20 2.21
C ARG A 56 1.40 4.04 1.96
N LEU A 57 1.12 3.74 0.71
CA LEU A 57 0.25 2.62 0.36
C LEU A 57 0.90 1.27 0.72
N ALA A 58 2.19 1.14 0.47
CA ALA A 58 2.95 -0.05 0.87
C ALA A 58 2.91 -0.25 2.38
N MET A 59 3.09 0.83 3.14
CA MET A 59 3.01 0.77 4.60
C MET A 59 1.63 0.34 5.08
N LYS A 60 0.56 0.87 4.48
CA LYS A 60 -0.81 0.45 4.81
C LYS A 60 -1.03 -1.03 4.55
N ASP A 61 -0.57 -1.53 3.42
CA ASP A 61 -0.69 -2.96 3.10
C ASP A 61 0.12 -3.82 4.07
N MET A 62 1.31 -3.36 4.48
CA MET A 62 2.11 -4.05 5.49
C MET A 62 1.38 -4.11 6.84
N GLU A 63 0.80 -3.00 7.27
CA GLU A 63 0.05 -2.95 8.52
C GLU A 63 -1.19 -3.85 8.47
N THR A 64 -1.89 -3.85 7.35
CA THR A 64 -3.04 -4.72 7.12
C THR A 64 -2.63 -6.18 7.18
N GLY A 65 -1.53 -6.54 6.53
CA GLY A 65 -1.01 -7.91 6.59
C GLY A 65 -0.64 -8.35 7.99
N LYS A 66 -0.01 -7.47 8.77
CA LYS A 66 0.34 -7.75 10.17
C LYS A 66 -0.90 -7.94 11.03
N LEU A 67 -1.95 -7.16 10.78
CA LEU A 67 -3.23 -7.34 11.47
C LEU A 67 -3.82 -8.71 11.17
N TYR A 68 -3.85 -9.12 9.92
CA TYR A 68 -4.33 -10.45 9.54
C TYR A 68 -3.52 -11.57 10.17
N MET A 69 -2.21 -11.40 10.32
CA MET A 69 -1.37 -12.36 11.06
C MET A 69 -1.80 -12.49 12.51
N LYS A 70 -2.08 -11.36 13.18
CA LYS A 70 -2.58 -11.38 14.56
C LYS A 70 -3.92 -12.09 14.68
N LEU A 71 -4.76 -11.96 13.67
CA LEU A 71 -6.06 -12.64 13.60
C LEU A 71 -5.95 -14.08 13.12
N LYS A 72 -4.75 -14.55 12.82
CA LYS A 72 -4.45 -15.87 12.27
C LYS A 72 -5.11 -16.12 10.91
N ALA A 73 -5.45 -15.05 10.19
CA ALA A 73 -5.95 -15.10 8.82
C ALA A 73 -4.76 -15.05 7.85
N TYR A 74 -4.00 -16.12 7.81
CA TYR A 74 -2.71 -16.13 7.10
C TYR A 74 -2.86 -15.99 5.59
N ASP A 75 -3.90 -16.54 5.00
CA ASP A 75 -4.15 -16.37 3.57
C ASP A 75 -4.34 -14.90 3.19
N SER A 76 -5.10 -14.17 4.01
CA SER A 76 -5.31 -12.74 3.81
C SER A 76 -4.02 -11.94 4.05
N ALA A 77 -3.23 -12.34 5.05
CA ALA A 77 -1.94 -11.72 5.31
C ALA A 77 -1.00 -11.87 4.12
N ILE A 78 -0.93 -13.06 3.55
CA ILE A 78 -0.09 -13.35 2.39
C ILE A 78 -0.53 -12.50 1.20
N LEU A 79 -1.83 -12.33 0.97
CA LEU A 79 -2.33 -11.47 -0.08
C LEU A 79 -1.87 -10.02 0.09
N SER A 80 -1.95 -9.48 1.30
CA SER A 80 -1.53 -8.10 1.57
C SER A 80 -0.03 -7.91 1.35
N PHE A 81 0.79 -8.84 1.83
CA PHE A 81 2.24 -8.76 1.64
C PHE A 81 2.64 -9.00 0.18
N THR A 82 1.96 -9.90 -0.52
CA THR A 82 2.18 -10.14 -1.95
C THR A 82 1.90 -8.88 -2.75
N ASN A 83 0.86 -8.13 -2.38
CA ASN A 83 0.55 -6.86 -3.03
C ASN A 83 1.72 -5.86 -2.89
N VAL A 84 2.37 -5.80 -1.72
CA VAL A 84 3.56 -4.96 -1.53
C VAL A 84 4.67 -5.38 -2.49
N ILE A 85 4.91 -6.68 -2.62
CA ILE A 85 5.95 -7.21 -3.49
C ILE A 85 5.67 -6.88 -4.96
N GLU A 86 4.43 -7.04 -5.40
CA GLU A 86 4.06 -6.86 -6.81
C GLU A 86 3.89 -5.40 -7.22
N GLN A 87 3.27 -4.59 -6.35
CA GLN A 87 2.91 -3.20 -6.66
C GLN A 87 3.94 -2.19 -6.17
N TYR A 88 4.67 -2.51 -5.11
CA TYR A 88 5.56 -1.58 -4.43
C TYR A 88 6.97 -2.16 -4.25
N TYR A 89 7.45 -2.90 -5.27
CA TYR A 89 8.73 -3.60 -5.22
C TYR A 89 9.93 -2.66 -5.03
N ASP A 90 9.78 -1.41 -5.41
CA ASP A 90 10.83 -0.39 -5.31
C ASP A 90 10.76 0.42 -4.00
N THR A 91 9.89 0.05 -3.08
CA THR A 91 9.81 0.67 -1.77
C THR A 91 10.68 -0.05 -0.75
N ALA A 92 10.92 0.61 0.39
CA ALA A 92 11.67 0.02 1.50
C ALA A 92 10.96 -1.21 2.12
N PHE A 93 9.69 -1.41 1.85
CA PHE A 93 8.87 -2.46 2.44
C PHE A 93 8.95 -3.80 1.70
N PHE A 94 9.55 -3.84 0.51
CA PHE A 94 9.68 -5.06 -0.29
C PHE A 94 10.32 -6.22 0.49
N LYS A 95 11.45 -5.95 1.11
CA LYS A 95 12.19 -6.93 1.92
C LYS A 95 11.36 -7.42 3.10
N ASN A 96 10.73 -6.48 3.79
CA ASN A 96 9.91 -6.80 4.96
C ASN A 96 8.71 -7.66 4.57
N ALA A 97 8.06 -7.36 3.43
CA ALA A 97 6.94 -8.14 2.93
C ALA A 97 7.35 -9.59 2.64
N ASN A 98 8.50 -9.80 2.00
CA ASN A 98 9.01 -11.13 1.74
C ASN A 98 9.26 -11.92 3.02
N LEU A 99 9.87 -11.28 4.03
CA LEU A 99 10.12 -11.91 5.32
C LEU A 99 8.83 -12.29 6.04
N GLU A 100 7.82 -11.42 5.98
CA GLU A 100 6.54 -11.69 6.64
C GLU A 100 5.77 -12.84 5.95
N ILE A 101 5.87 -12.97 4.64
CA ILE A 101 5.28 -14.10 3.92
C ILE A 101 5.91 -15.42 4.38
N ILE A 102 7.22 -15.45 4.57
CA ILE A 102 7.93 -16.63 5.08
C ILE A 102 7.45 -17.00 6.48
N ARG A 103 7.14 -16.01 7.31
CA ARG A 103 6.61 -16.22 8.66
C ARG A 103 5.17 -16.75 8.66
N CYS A 104 4.43 -16.46 7.63
CA CYS A 104 3.09 -17.02 7.47
C CYS A 104 3.20 -18.50 7.11
#